data_337255209f91a8773bfcf4be1a5d22d6
#
_entry.id   337255209f91a8773bfcf4be1a5d22d6
#
_cell.length_a   1.000
_cell.length_b   1.000
_cell.length_c   1.000
_cell.angle_alpha   90.00
_cell.angle_beta   90.00
_cell.angle_gamma   90.00
#
_symmetry.space_group_name_H-M   'P 1'
#
loop_
_entity.id
_entity.type
_entity.pdbx_description
1 polymer ?
#
loop_
_entity_poly.entity_id
_entity_poly.type
_entity_poly.pdbx_seq_one_letter_code
_entity_poly.pdbx_strand_id
1 'polypeptide(L)'
;VNFSKPIQKNVFDQIYEILIENLVIFFRNTSISPLAHLEFSENFGELDDPHPVYPSVEGFSRIVKLENDQNSPPDTDAWHTDLTFKQEQPFASVLVARSVPEIGGDTLWSSCYAAYERLSSGMKKDFEDIKCIHDMDDFRNTFAQSLDGKLINGDDELLLNQARLWTAQKMVID
;
A
#
# COMPACT_ATOMS: atom_id res chain seq x y z
N VAL A 1 -8.40 -12.62 -17.19
CA VAL A 1 -7.58 -13.47 -16.31
C VAL A 1 -8.50 -14.28 -15.41
N ASN A 2 -8.20 -15.56 -15.22
CA ASN A 2 -8.96 -16.43 -14.34
C ASN A 2 -8.12 -16.80 -13.12
N PHE A 3 -8.44 -16.23 -11.97
CA PHE A 3 -7.73 -16.44 -10.71
C PHE A 3 -8.18 -17.71 -9.94
N SER A 4 -9.10 -18.51 -10.47
CA SER A 4 -9.46 -19.80 -9.86
C SER A 4 -8.41 -20.89 -10.08
N LYS A 5 -7.38 -20.61 -10.85
CA LYS A 5 -6.24 -21.48 -11.15
C LYS A 5 -4.93 -20.70 -11.05
N PRO A 6 -3.81 -21.34 -10.76
CA PRO A 6 -2.50 -20.71 -10.81
C PRO A 6 -2.26 -20.02 -12.16
N ILE A 7 -1.73 -18.81 -12.11
CA ILE A 7 -1.41 -18.06 -13.32
C ILE A 7 -0.21 -18.67 -14.00
N GLN A 8 -0.33 -18.98 -15.28
CA GLN A 8 0.77 -19.48 -16.08
C GLN A 8 1.83 -18.40 -16.28
N LYS A 9 3.10 -18.80 -16.33
CA LYS A 9 4.22 -17.84 -16.44
C LYS A 9 4.08 -16.89 -17.62
N ASN A 10 3.72 -17.37 -18.78
CA ASN A 10 3.55 -16.54 -19.98
C ASN A 10 2.40 -15.51 -19.85
N VAL A 11 1.37 -15.81 -19.07
CA VAL A 11 0.28 -14.88 -18.78
C VAL A 11 0.76 -13.85 -17.76
N PHE A 12 1.51 -14.29 -16.74
CA PHE A 12 2.11 -13.38 -15.78
C PHE A 12 3.09 -12.40 -16.45
N ASP A 13 3.96 -12.88 -17.32
CA ASP A 13 4.92 -12.06 -18.05
C ASP A 13 4.20 -10.93 -18.83
N GLN A 14 3.07 -11.24 -19.49
CA GLN A 14 2.25 -10.24 -20.17
C GLN A 14 1.61 -9.23 -19.19
N ILE A 15 1.12 -9.70 -18.04
CA ILE A 15 0.58 -8.82 -16.98
C ILE A 15 1.66 -7.88 -16.47
N TYR A 16 2.86 -8.40 -16.25
CA TYR A 16 3.99 -7.63 -15.77
C TYR A 16 4.40 -6.54 -16.78
N GLU A 17 4.53 -6.87 -18.06
CA GLU A 17 4.83 -5.90 -19.12
C GLU A 17 3.77 -4.80 -19.19
N ILE A 18 2.49 -5.16 -19.16
CA ILE A 18 1.38 -4.19 -19.17
C ILE A 18 1.41 -3.30 -17.91
N LEU A 19 1.75 -3.87 -16.74
CA LEU A 19 1.88 -3.10 -15.49
C LEU A 19 3.01 -2.07 -15.58
N ILE A 20 4.18 -2.46 -16.08
CA ILE A 20 5.32 -1.55 -16.26
C ILE A 20 4.98 -0.41 -17.21
N GLU A 21 4.28 -0.71 -18.30
CA GLU A 21 3.90 0.29 -19.30
C GLU A 21 2.85 1.26 -18.78
N ASN A 22 1.85 0.77 -18.03
CA ASN A 22 0.68 1.55 -17.63
C ASN A 22 0.70 2.01 -16.15
N LEU A 23 1.61 1.47 -15.34
CA LEU A 23 1.79 1.74 -13.90
C LEU A 23 0.64 1.28 -13.00
N VAL A 24 -0.56 1.13 -13.53
CA VAL A 24 -1.73 0.57 -12.86
C VAL A 24 -2.55 -0.25 -13.85
N ILE A 25 -3.05 -1.40 -13.40
CA ILE A 25 -3.94 -2.26 -14.20
C ILE A 25 -5.15 -2.69 -13.38
N PHE A 26 -6.25 -2.93 -14.05
CA PHE A 26 -7.51 -3.33 -13.44
C PHE A 26 -8.00 -4.64 -14.03
N PHE A 27 -8.34 -5.58 -13.17
CA PHE A 27 -9.01 -6.81 -13.53
C PHE A 27 -10.50 -6.67 -13.19
N ARG A 28 -11.34 -6.45 -14.19
CA ARG A 28 -12.77 -6.26 -14.00
C ARG A 28 -13.51 -7.59 -14.05
N ASN A 29 -14.66 -7.66 -13.35
CA ASN A 29 -15.55 -8.84 -13.33
C ASN A 29 -14.81 -10.13 -12.95
N THR A 30 -13.88 -10.05 -12.01
CA THR A 30 -13.11 -11.18 -11.51
C THR A 30 -13.47 -11.47 -10.06
N SER A 31 -13.37 -12.75 -9.70
CA SER A 31 -13.43 -13.20 -8.32
C SER A 31 -12.11 -13.88 -7.97
N ILE A 32 -11.55 -13.51 -6.84
CA ILE A 32 -10.29 -14.06 -6.35
C ILE A 32 -10.43 -14.43 -4.88
N SER A 33 -10.05 -15.65 -4.52
CA SER A 33 -9.99 -16.08 -3.12
C SER A 33 -8.80 -15.45 -2.40
N PRO A 34 -8.79 -15.38 -1.05
CA PRO A 34 -7.62 -14.89 -0.32
C PRO A 34 -6.34 -15.67 -0.63
N LEU A 35 -6.42 -16.98 -0.77
CA LEU A 35 -5.26 -17.80 -1.15
C LEU A 35 -4.75 -17.44 -2.54
N ALA A 36 -5.63 -17.38 -3.54
CA ALA A 36 -5.24 -17.01 -4.90
C ALA A 36 -4.73 -15.56 -4.98
N HIS A 37 -5.19 -14.68 -4.10
CA HIS A 37 -4.67 -13.32 -3.98
C HIS A 37 -3.19 -13.31 -3.54
N LEU A 38 -2.83 -14.10 -2.52
CA LEU A 38 -1.43 -14.26 -2.09
C LEU A 38 -0.59 -14.88 -3.21
N GLU A 39 -1.02 -16.03 -3.75
CA GLU A 39 -0.31 -16.74 -4.81
C GLU A 39 -0.07 -15.86 -6.06
N PHE A 40 -1.04 -15.02 -6.40
CA PHE A 40 -0.87 -14.06 -7.48
C PHE A 40 0.16 -12.98 -7.13
N SER A 41 0.07 -12.44 -5.92
CA SER A 41 0.97 -11.38 -5.46
C SER A 41 2.42 -11.85 -5.34
N GLU A 42 2.66 -13.08 -4.92
CA GLU A 42 3.99 -13.70 -4.81
C GLU A 42 4.75 -13.77 -6.15
N ASN A 43 4.05 -13.72 -7.28
CA ASN A 43 4.73 -13.66 -8.59
C ASN A 43 5.50 -12.35 -8.81
N PHE A 44 5.15 -11.27 -8.11
CA PHE A 44 5.83 -9.97 -8.21
C PHE A 44 7.04 -9.85 -7.27
N GLY A 45 7.17 -10.73 -6.30
CA GLY A 45 8.26 -10.74 -5.33
C GLY A 45 7.83 -11.26 -3.97
N GLU A 46 8.70 -11.08 -2.98
CA GLU A 46 8.40 -11.44 -1.61
C GLU A 46 7.28 -10.54 -1.06
N LEU A 47 6.31 -11.17 -0.39
CA LEU A 47 5.23 -10.43 0.26
C LEU A 47 5.73 -9.72 1.50
N ASP A 48 5.24 -8.52 1.70
CA ASP A 48 5.53 -7.75 2.91
C ASP A 48 5.04 -8.45 4.19
N ASP A 49 5.62 -8.06 5.31
CA ASP A 49 5.18 -8.54 6.62
C ASP A 49 3.74 -8.08 6.94
N PRO A 50 3.05 -8.81 7.83
CA PRO A 50 1.73 -8.39 8.29
C PRO A 50 1.75 -6.95 8.79
N HIS A 51 0.72 -6.18 8.40
CA HIS A 51 0.62 -4.78 8.81
C HIS A 51 0.46 -4.67 10.33
N PRO A 52 1.26 -3.84 11.02
CA PRO A 52 1.28 -3.80 12.49
C PRO A 52 0.01 -3.19 13.10
N VAL A 53 -0.78 -2.47 12.29
CA VAL A 53 -1.89 -1.63 12.75
C VAL A 53 -3.22 -2.09 12.17
N TYR A 54 -3.29 -2.26 10.86
CA TYR A 54 -4.54 -2.67 10.21
C TYR A 54 -4.82 -4.16 10.41
N PRO A 55 -6.09 -4.54 10.63
CA PRO A 55 -6.46 -5.93 10.74
C PRO A 55 -6.17 -6.69 9.44
N SER A 56 -5.91 -7.97 9.57
CA SER A 56 -5.76 -8.88 8.43
C SER A 56 -7.04 -9.66 8.17
N VAL A 57 -7.10 -10.25 6.99
CA VAL A 57 -8.12 -11.24 6.65
C VAL A 57 -7.89 -12.49 7.49
N GLU A 58 -8.97 -13.05 8.09
CA GLU A 58 -8.90 -14.25 8.91
C GLU A 58 -8.19 -15.41 8.18
N GLY A 59 -7.18 -15.99 8.81
CA GLY A 59 -6.34 -17.03 8.24
C GLY A 59 -5.29 -16.56 7.21
N PHE A 60 -5.22 -15.25 6.91
CA PHE A 60 -4.31 -14.69 5.90
C PHE A 60 -3.65 -13.40 6.41
N SER A 61 -2.71 -13.53 7.34
CA SER A 61 -2.09 -12.40 8.04
C SER A 61 -1.42 -11.36 7.14
N ARG A 62 -0.98 -11.74 5.94
CA ARG A 62 -0.35 -10.84 4.94
C ARG A 62 -1.37 -10.13 4.03
N ILE A 63 -2.67 -10.36 4.20
CA ILE A 63 -3.71 -9.61 3.50
C ILE A 63 -4.31 -8.61 4.48
N VAL A 64 -4.00 -7.36 4.30
CA VAL A 64 -4.59 -6.26 5.08
C VAL A 64 -6.06 -6.10 4.70
N LYS A 65 -6.93 -6.00 5.69
CA LYS A 65 -8.34 -5.69 5.51
C LYS A 65 -8.56 -4.19 5.75
N LEU A 66 -8.91 -3.49 4.70
CA LEU A 66 -9.33 -2.08 4.77
C LEU A 66 -10.85 -2.02 4.66
N GLU A 67 -11.52 -1.47 5.67
CA GLU A 67 -12.96 -1.37 5.73
C GLU A 67 -13.34 0.01 6.26
N ASN A 68 -14.11 0.73 5.45
CA ASN A 68 -14.60 2.04 5.79
C ASN A 68 -16.12 2.08 5.79
N ASP A 69 -16.71 2.76 6.74
CA ASP A 69 -18.15 2.97 6.86
C ASP A 69 -18.44 4.38 7.41
N GLN A 70 -19.70 4.65 7.76
CA GLN A 70 -20.10 5.94 8.33
C GLN A 70 -19.47 6.25 9.69
N ASN A 71 -19.09 5.22 10.46
CA ASN A 71 -18.48 5.35 11.78
C ASN A 71 -16.95 5.35 11.70
N SER A 72 -16.40 4.82 10.62
CA SER A 72 -14.98 4.73 10.32
C SER A 72 -14.74 5.21 8.88
N PRO A 73 -14.82 6.52 8.62
CA PRO A 73 -14.58 7.07 7.29
C PRO A 73 -13.13 6.83 6.85
N PRO A 74 -12.85 6.86 5.53
CA PRO A 74 -11.48 6.79 5.04
C PRO A 74 -10.63 7.92 5.64
N ASP A 75 -9.43 7.58 6.05
CA ASP A 75 -8.42 8.50 6.60
C ASP A 75 -7.38 8.92 5.56
N THR A 76 -7.46 8.39 4.35
CA THR A 76 -6.51 8.63 3.26
C THR A 76 -7.10 9.57 2.23
N ASP A 77 -6.84 10.86 2.36
CA ASP A 77 -7.29 11.92 1.45
C ASP A 77 -6.14 12.70 0.79
N ALA A 78 -4.90 12.34 1.08
CA ALA A 78 -3.71 12.96 0.53
C ALA A 78 -3.01 12.07 -0.51
N TRP A 79 -2.40 12.69 -1.53
CA TRP A 79 -1.54 11.99 -2.49
C TRP A 79 -0.31 11.45 -1.78
N HIS A 80 -0.07 10.15 -1.90
CA HIS A 80 1.06 9.47 -1.27
C HIS A 80 1.55 8.30 -2.12
N THR A 81 2.72 7.82 -1.78
CA THR A 81 3.26 6.52 -2.19
C THR A 81 3.46 5.69 -0.93
N ASP A 82 2.98 4.45 -0.92
CA ASP A 82 3.06 3.58 0.23
C ASP A 82 4.51 3.20 0.58
N LEU A 83 4.78 3.10 1.88
CA LEU A 83 5.98 2.50 2.46
C LEU A 83 7.30 3.09 1.96
N THR A 84 7.32 4.35 1.53
CA THR A 84 8.53 5.02 1.02
C THR A 84 9.64 5.16 2.07
N PHE A 85 9.32 5.01 3.35
CA PHE A 85 10.28 5.04 4.45
C PHE A 85 11.07 3.73 4.62
N LYS A 86 10.67 2.64 3.94
CA LYS A 86 11.40 1.37 3.95
C LYS A 86 12.63 1.44 3.07
N GLN A 87 13.72 0.82 3.51
CA GLN A 87 14.95 0.70 2.72
C GLN A 87 14.70 -0.12 1.44
N GLU A 88 13.93 -1.19 1.56
CA GLU A 88 13.46 -2.00 0.44
C GLU A 88 11.96 -1.70 0.25
N GLN A 89 11.68 -0.84 -0.73
CA GLN A 89 10.30 -0.45 -1.03
C GLN A 89 9.59 -1.57 -1.77
N PRO A 90 8.28 -1.81 -1.48
CA PRO A 90 7.51 -2.78 -2.23
C PRO A 90 7.39 -2.35 -3.71
N PHE A 91 7.48 -3.33 -4.60
CA PHE A 91 7.35 -3.11 -6.04
C PHE A 91 5.96 -2.63 -6.43
N ALA A 92 4.92 -3.24 -5.86
CA ALA A 92 3.53 -2.95 -6.17
C ALA A 92 2.60 -3.35 -5.02
N SER A 93 1.37 -2.83 -5.04
CA SER A 93 0.28 -3.27 -4.18
C SER A 93 -0.78 -3.97 -5.03
N VAL A 94 -1.32 -5.09 -4.53
CA VAL A 94 -2.42 -5.81 -5.16
C VAL A 94 -3.66 -5.63 -4.30
N LEU A 95 -4.63 -4.87 -4.80
CA LEU A 95 -5.87 -4.55 -4.10
C LEU A 95 -7.03 -5.39 -4.64
N VAL A 96 -7.85 -5.92 -3.75
CA VAL A 96 -9.07 -6.66 -4.09
C VAL A 96 -10.27 -5.98 -3.48
N ALA A 97 -11.09 -5.33 -4.32
CA ALA A 97 -12.34 -4.73 -3.88
C ALA A 97 -13.38 -5.82 -3.57
N ARG A 98 -13.95 -5.81 -2.36
CA ARG A 98 -14.97 -6.75 -1.89
C ARG A 98 -16.35 -6.12 -1.84
N SER A 99 -16.41 -4.88 -1.38
CA SER A 99 -17.62 -4.08 -1.32
C SER A 99 -17.26 -2.66 -1.71
N VAL A 100 -17.95 -2.11 -2.68
CA VAL A 100 -17.76 -0.73 -3.13
C VAL A 100 -19.12 -0.06 -3.22
N PRO A 101 -19.24 1.21 -2.85
CA PRO A 101 -20.49 1.96 -3.00
C PRO A 101 -20.80 2.18 -4.50
N GLU A 102 -22.07 2.43 -4.81
CA GLU A 102 -22.49 2.79 -6.16
C GLU A 102 -21.95 4.16 -6.60
N ILE A 103 -21.74 5.07 -5.65
CA ILE A 103 -21.27 6.43 -5.87
C ILE A 103 -20.22 6.77 -4.81
N GLY A 104 -19.08 7.29 -5.26
CA GLY A 104 -17.97 7.68 -4.39
C GLY A 104 -17.06 6.50 -4.00
N GLY A 105 -16.06 6.80 -3.16
CA GLY A 105 -15.07 5.82 -2.75
C GLY A 105 -14.07 5.44 -3.84
N ASP A 106 -13.93 6.27 -4.87
CA ASP A 106 -12.99 6.02 -5.97
C ASP A 106 -11.54 6.12 -5.49
N THR A 107 -10.70 5.20 -5.94
CA THR A 107 -9.26 5.31 -5.78
C THR A 107 -8.67 6.03 -6.99
N LEU A 108 -7.90 7.09 -6.72
CA LEU A 108 -7.26 7.90 -7.75
C LEU A 108 -5.78 7.56 -7.84
N TRP A 109 -5.23 7.59 -9.05
CA TRP A 109 -3.80 7.38 -9.30
C TRP A 109 -3.20 8.55 -10.07
N SER A 110 -1.96 8.90 -9.74
CA SER A 110 -1.18 9.90 -10.45
C SER A 110 0.21 9.36 -10.73
N SER A 111 0.72 9.59 -11.93
CA SER A 111 2.05 9.16 -12.32
C SER A 111 3.10 10.18 -11.88
N CYS A 112 4.02 9.76 -10.98
CA CYS A 112 5.18 10.56 -10.61
C CYS A 112 6.12 10.77 -11.80
N TYR A 113 6.24 9.82 -12.73
CA TYR A 113 7.00 9.99 -13.97
C TYR A 113 6.43 11.15 -14.81
N ALA A 114 5.13 11.15 -15.04
CA ALA A 114 4.48 12.22 -15.79
C ALA A 114 4.55 13.58 -15.08
N ALA A 115 4.50 13.59 -13.75
CA ALA A 115 4.69 14.80 -12.96
C ALA A 115 6.12 15.36 -13.14
N TYR A 116 7.12 14.50 -12.99
CA TYR A 116 8.53 14.89 -13.18
C TYR A 116 8.80 15.38 -14.61
N GLU A 117 8.30 14.67 -15.63
CA GLU A 117 8.52 15.07 -17.03
C GLU A 117 7.93 16.45 -17.37
N ARG A 118 6.90 16.89 -16.67
CA ARG A 118 6.28 18.21 -16.84
C ARG A 118 7.03 19.34 -16.14
N LEU A 119 8.03 19.04 -15.29
CA LEU A 119 8.85 20.06 -14.68
C LEU A 119 9.72 20.73 -15.74
N SER A 120 9.97 22.03 -15.56
CA SER A 120 10.96 22.74 -16.39
C SER A 120 12.37 22.18 -16.16
N SER A 121 13.24 22.36 -17.14
CA SER A 121 14.66 21.95 -17.00
C SER A 121 15.36 22.63 -15.81
N GLY A 122 14.98 23.85 -15.48
CA GLY A 122 15.47 24.56 -14.29
C GLY A 122 15.03 23.84 -13.00
N MET A 123 13.74 23.53 -12.86
CA MET A 123 13.23 22.80 -11.69
C MET A 123 13.84 21.40 -11.57
N LYS A 124 13.98 20.66 -12.68
CA LYS A 124 14.62 19.34 -12.64
C LYS A 124 16.04 19.45 -12.08
N LYS A 125 16.80 20.43 -12.55
CA LYS A 125 18.16 20.70 -12.06
C LYS A 125 18.19 21.12 -10.59
N ASP A 126 17.27 21.98 -10.17
CA ASP A 126 17.18 22.44 -8.77
C ASP A 126 16.85 21.29 -7.81
N PHE A 127 16.17 20.24 -8.28
CA PHE A 127 15.77 19.09 -7.46
C PHE A 127 16.82 17.96 -7.44
N GLU A 128 17.81 17.95 -8.33
CA GLU A 128 18.82 16.87 -8.41
C GLU A 128 19.58 16.64 -7.09
N ASP A 129 19.83 17.71 -6.33
CA ASP A 129 20.60 17.66 -5.09
C ASP A 129 19.71 17.68 -3.82
N ILE A 130 18.39 17.66 -3.97
CA ILE A 130 17.48 17.71 -2.83
C ILE A 130 17.35 16.32 -2.23
N LYS A 131 17.60 16.23 -0.92
CA LYS A 131 17.40 15.02 -0.13
C LYS A 131 16.14 15.15 0.70
N CYS A 132 15.29 14.13 0.66
CA CYS A 132 14.09 14.06 1.45
C CYS A 132 14.21 12.98 2.52
N ILE A 133 13.70 13.26 3.72
CA ILE A 133 13.52 12.25 4.76
C ILE A 133 12.11 11.69 4.59
N HIS A 134 12.01 10.38 4.40
CA HIS A 134 10.76 9.68 4.39
C HIS A 134 10.48 9.08 5.76
N ASP A 135 9.39 9.51 6.38
CA ASP A 135 9.00 9.11 7.73
C ASP A 135 7.47 8.92 7.79
N MET A 136 7.01 8.16 8.76
CA MET A 136 5.59 7.97 9.08
C MET A 136 5.12 8.83 10.24
N ASP A 137 5.80 9.91 10.59
CA ASP A 137 5.56 10.68 11.81
C ASP A 137 4.08 11.08 12.00
N ASP A 138 3.43 11.60 10.97
CA ASP A 138 2.02 12.01 11.06
C ASP A 138 1.09 10.81 11.26
N PHE A 139 1.31 9.72 10.57
CA PHE A 139 0.54 8.48 10.72
C PHE A 139 0.75 7.90 12.13
N ARG A 140 2.00 7.85 12.60
CA ARG A 140 2.34 7.43 13.97
C ARG A 140 1.62 8.29 15.00
N ASN A 141 1.66 9.60 14.86
CA ASN A 141 1.07 10.54 15.81
C ASN A 141 -0.45 10.40 15.85
N THR A 142 -1.10 10.31 14.70
CA THR A 142 -2.55 10.10 14.59
C THR A 142 -2.95 8.76 15.22
N PHE A 143 -2.18 7.71 14.97
CA PHE A 143 -2.43 6.39 15.49
C PHE A 143 -2.19 6.32 17.01
N ALA A 144 -1.10 6.89 17.51
CA ALA A 144 -0.82 6.98 18.94
C ALA A 144 -1.93 7.76 19.68
N GLN A 145 -2.41 8.86 19.12
CA GLN A 145 -3.54 9.61 19.68
C GLN A 145 -4.84 8.80 19.71
N SER A 146 -5.11 7.99 18.69
CA SER A 146 -6.29 7.13 18.66
C SER A 146 -6.23 6.00 19.67
N LEU A 147 -5.03 5.52 20.02
CA LEU A 147 -4.81 4.46 21.01
C LEU A 147 -4.74 4.98 22.43
N ASP A 148 -4.18 6.16 22.68
CA ASP A 148 -4.04 6.74 24.04
C ASP A 148 -5.37 6.90 24.78
N GLY A 149 -6.49 6.94 24.06
CA GLY A 149 -7.83 6.95 24.66
C GLY A 149 -8.47 5.57 24.86
N LYS A 150 -7.83 4.48 24.40
CA LYS A 150 -8.43 3.14 24.34
C LYS A 150 -7.56 2.00 24.86
N LEU A 151 -6.32 2.27 25.27
CA LEU A 151 -5.40 1.25 25.79
C LEU A 151 -5.94 0.65 27.10
N ILE A 152 -6.58 -0.51 27.01
CA ILE A 152 -7.13 -1.24 28.16
C ILE A 152 -6.54 -2.66 28.29
N ASN A 153 -5.86 -3.20 27.25
CA ASN A 153 -5.33 -4.58 27.24
C ASN A 153 -3.87 -4.66 26.77
N GLY A 154 -3.13 -5.66 27.28
CA GLY A 154 -1.70 -5.86 26.96
C GLY A 154 -1.38 -6.10 25.47
N ASP A 155 -2.35 -6.53 24.68
CA ASP A 155 -2.20 -6.72 23.23
C ASP A 155 -2.06 -5.38 22.49
N ASP A 156 -2.71 -4.32 22.99
CA ASP A 156 -2.63 -2.98 22.42
C ASP A 156 -1.23 -2.35 22.63
N GLU A 157 -0.57 -2.66 23.76
CA GLU A 157 0.79 -2.22 24.02
C GLU A 157 1.80 -2.90 23.07
N LEU A 158 1.57 -4.17 22.74
CA LEU A 158 2.39 -4.89 21.77
C LEU A 158 2.24 -4.28 20.36
N LEU A 159 1.03 -3.99 19.95
CA LEU A 159 0.74 -3.32 18.67
C LEU A 159 1.37 -1.92 18.60
N LEU A 160 1.27 -1.14 19.69
CA LEU A 160 1.89 0.18 19.77
C LEU A 160 3.42 0.09 19.68
N ASN A 161 4.03 -0.89 20.34
CA ASN A 161 5.47 -1.11 20.27
C ASN A 161 5.91 -1.58 18.87
N GLN A 162 5.13 -2.43 18.20
CA GLN A 162 5.39 -2.83 16.83
C GLN A 162 5.26 -1.64 15.86
N ALA A 163 4.24 -0.81 16.01
CA ALA A 163 4.09 0.41 15.23
C ALA A 163 5.26 1.38 15.46
N ARG A 164 5.72 1.57 16.71
CA ARG A 164 6.90 2.38 17.04
C ARG A 164 8.18 1.84 16.43
N LEU A 165 8.39 0.51 16.42
CA LEU A 165 9.53 -0.12 15.75
C LEU A 165 9.48 0.08 14.24
N TRP A 166 8.32 -0.04 13.65
CA TRP A 166 8.11 0.14 12.22
C TRP A 166 8.39 1.58 11.79
N THR A 167 7.92 2.55 12.55
CA THR A 167 8.12 3.99 12.31
C THR A 167 9.52 4.50 12.65
N ALA A 168 10.33 3.72 13.39
CA ALA A 168 11.72 4.07 13.66
C ALA A 168 12.65 3.86 12.44
N GLN A 169 12.19 3.21 11.39
CA GLN A 169 12.95 3.06 10.15
C GLN A 169 12.87 4.37 9.35
N LYS A 170 13.94 5.16 9.43
CA LYS A 170 14.08 6.38 8.63
C LYS A 170 14.96 6.08 7.43
N MET A 171 14.50 6.49 6.26
CA MET A 171 15.29 6.42 5.03
C MET A 171 15.59 7.83 4.51
N VAL A 172 16.85 8.07 4.22
CA VAL A 172 17.28 9.24 3.44
C VAL A 172 17.48 8.76 2.01
N ILE A 173 16.72 9.31 1.10
CA ILE A 173 16.89 9.04 -0.35
C ILE A 173 17.83 10.09 -0.90
N ASP A 174 18.91 9.64 -1.50
CA ASP A 174 19.89 10.44 -2.23
C ASP A 174 19.41 10.73 -3.65
#